data_a776fefee2eac8f9a7c10cdf9387be66
#
_entry.id   a776fefee2eac8f9a7c10cdf9387be66
#
_cell.length_a   1.000
_cell.length_b   1.000
_cell.length_c   1.000
_cell.angle_alpha   90.00
_cell.angle_beta   90.00
_cell.angle_gamma   90.00
#
_symmetry.space_group_name_H-M   'P 1'
#
loop_
_entity.id
_entity.type
_entity.pdbx_description
1 polymer ?
#
loop_
_entity_poly.entity_id
_entity_poly.type
_entity_poly.pdbx_seq_one_letter_code
_entity_poly.pdbx_strand_id
1 'polypeptide(L)'
;MHRLAVLLLTLIAVAGAAGDTRASVLVRIDKSTQRMTVSVHGQPAYSWPVSTGRGGFGTPAGRFRPQWMARSWFSTRYYGSPMPYSIFFHKGYAIHGTNYISRLGGPASHGCVRLHPAHAATLYLLVRRAGMGNTAIVIGGGHPAIARKRTRSASTN
;
A
#
# COMPACT_ATOMS: atom_id res chain seq x y z
N MET A 1 -61.66 -29.61 33.86
CA MET A 1 -60.88 -29.78 32.62
C MET A 1 -60.09 -28.51 32.38
N HIS A 2 -58.84 -28.47 32.84
CA HIS A 2 -57.96 -27.30 32.75
C HIS A 2 -57.01 -27.53 31.59
N ARG A 3 -57.08 -26.70 30.56
CA ARG A 3 -56.13 -26.72 29.44
C ARG A 3 -55.02 -25.75 29.74
N LEU A 4 -53.83 -26.26 30.07
CA LEU A 4 -52.60 -25.48 30.16
C LEU A 4 -52.15 -25.14 28.74
N ALA A 5 -52.11 -23.85 28.37
CA ALA A 5 -51.46 -23.35 27.17
C ALA A 5 -50.00 -23.10 27.48
N VAL A 6 -49.10 -23.87 26.92
CA VAL A 6 -47.64 -23.66 27.00
C VAL A 6 -47.26 -22.70 25.89
N LEU A 7 -46.89 -21.46 26.28
CA LEU A 7 -46.32 -20.46 25.37
C LEU A 7 -44.86 -20.80 25.17
N LEU A 8 -44.49 -21.28 23.97
CA LEU A 8 -43.11 -21.48 23.55
C LEU A 8 -42.54 -20.12 23.09
N LEU A 9 -41.71 -19.51 23.91
CA LEU A 9 -40.98 -18.31 23.54
C LEU A 9 -39.75 -18.70 22.72
N THR A 10 -39.80 -18.56 21.40
CA THR A 10 -38.66 -18.78 20.52
C THR A 10 -37.76 -17.56 20.56
N LEU A 11 -36.61 -17.68 21.23
CA LEU A 11 -35.55 -16.69 21.29
C LEU A 11 -34.80 -16.69 19.93
N ILE A 12 -35.08 -15.72 19.06
CA ILE A 12 -34.33 -15.54 17.81
C ILE A 12 -33.00 -14.85 18.18
N ALA A 13 -31.93 -15.65 18.22
CA ALA A 13 -30.59 -15.16 18.32
C ALA A 13 -30.23 -14.46 17.00
N VAL A 14 -30.28 -13.12 16.98
CA VAL A 14 -29.71 -12.33 15.89
C VAL A 14 -28.17 -12.44 16.02
N ALA A 15 -27.57 -13.37 15.28
CA ALA A 15 -26.13 -13.41 15.09
C ALA A 15 -25.74 -12.15 14.31
N GLY A 16 -25.28 -11.13 15.04
CA GLY A 16 -24.67 -9.95 14.44
C GLY A 16 -23.46 -10.39 13.63
N ALA A 17 -23.57 -10.39 12.31
CA ALA A 17 -22.43 -10.51 11.42
C ALA A 17 -21.49 -9.35 11.75
N ALA A 18 -20.39 -9.63 12.47
CA ALA A 18 -19.26 -8.73 12.58
C ALA A 18 -18.74 -8.50 11.16
N GLY A 19 -19.25 -7.45 10.51
CA GLY A 19 -18.82 -7.07 9.19
C GLY A 19 -17.32 -6.80 9.25
N ASP A 20 -16.54 -7.66 8.58
CA ASP A 20 -15.15 -7.36 8.27
C ASP A 20 -15.12 -5.96 7.66
N THR A 21 -14.64 -4.99 8.42
CA THR A 21 -14.46 -3.61 7.94
C THR A 21 -13.31 -3.62 6.92
N ARG A 22 -13.62 -4.09 5.72
CA ARG A 22 -12.70 -4.02 4.58
C ARG A 22 -12.38 -2.55 4.36
N ALA A 23 -11.10 -2.24 4.35
CA ALA A 23 -10.66 -0.89 4.02
C ALA A 23 -11.30 -0.42 2.71
N SER A 24 -11.88 0.79 2.72
CA SER A 24 -12.48 1.37 1.52
C SER A 24 -11.45 1.61 0.42
N VAL A 25 -10.20 1.89 0.80
CA VAL A 25 -9.05 1.99 -0.11
C VAL A 25 -8.00 0.97 0.33
N LEU A 26 -7.61 0.10 -0.57
CA LEU A 26 -6.53 -0.86 -0.36
C LEU A 26 -5.40 -0.60 -1.35
N VAL A 27 -4.25 -0.20 -0.83
CA VAL A 27 -3.01 0.02 -1.58
C VAL A 27 -2.11 -1.19 -1.39
N ARG A 28 -1.79 -1.90 -2.45
CA ARG A 28 -0.81 -3.00 -2.45
C ARG A 28 0.43 -2.59 -3.23
N ILE A 29 1.60 -2.77 -2.63
CA ILE A 29 2.89 -2.46 -3.24
C ILE A 29 3.69 -3.75 -3.28
N ASP A 30 4.03 -4.18 -4.47
CA ASP A 30 4.91 -5.31 -4.72
C ASP A 30 6.31 -4.79 -5.08
N LYS A 31 7.26 -5.03 -4.18
CA LYS A 31 8.66 -4.62 -4.34
C LYS A 31 9.39 -5.43 -5.40
N SER A 32 8.97 -6.66 -5.68
CA SER A 32 9.62 -7.51 -6.67
C SER A 32 9.31 -7.06 -8.10
N THR A 33 8.09 -6.59 -8.35
CA THR A 33 7.63 -6.11 -9.66
C THR A 33 7.65 -4.58 -9.76
N GLN A 34 7.95 -3.88 -8.67
CA GLN A 34 7.93 -2.41 -8.58
C GLN A 34 6.60 -1.82 -9.05
N ARG A 35 5.51 -2.43 -8.61
CA ARG A 35 4.14 -1.99 -8.94
C ARG A 35 3.31 -1.75 -7.69
N MET A 36 2.44 -0.77 -7.83
CA MET A 36 1.37 -0.49 -6.89
C MET A 36 0.03 -0.81 -7.56
N THR A 37 -0.84 -1.53 -6.86
CA THR A 37 -2.25 -1.67 -7.23
C THR A 37 -3.12 -1.03 -6.16
N VAL A 38 -4.19 -0.36 -6.59
CA VAL A 38 -5.14 0.29 -5.70
C VAL A 38 -6.52 -0.25 -5.98
N SER A 39 -7.19 -0.74 -4.94
CA SER A 39 -8.60 -1.13 -4.99
C SER A 39 -9.43 -0.16 -4.18
N VAL A 40 -10.61 0.19 -4.68
CA VAL A 40 -11.58 1.06 -4.03
C VAL A 40 -12.88 0.26 -3.84
N HIS A 41 -13.36 0.19 -2.60
CA HIS A 41 -14.51 -0.65 -2.22
C HIS A 41 -14.41 -2.10 -2.73
N GLY A 42 -13.19 -2.66 -2.68
CA GLY A 42 -12.91 -4.02 -3.12
C GLY A 42 -12.74 -4.21 -4.63
N GLN A 43 -13.02 -3.19 -5.44
CA GLN A 43 -12.86 -3.24 -6.89
C GLN A 43 -11.48 -2.72 -7.32
N PRO A 44 -10.78 -3.40 -8.24
CA PRO A 44 -9.54 -2.89 -8.82
C PRO A 44 -9.78 -1.53 -9.50
N ALA A 45 -8.97 -0.52 -9.17
CA ALA A 45 -9.12 0.83 -9.70
C ALA A 45 -7.87 1.31 -10.46
N TYR A 46 -6.67 1.06 -9.93
CA TYR A 46 -5.43 1.55 -10.54
C TYR A 46 -4.31 0.53 -10.42
N SER A 47 -3.37 0.62 -11.38
CA SER A 47 -2.10 -0.11 -11.34
C SER A 47 -0.99 0.80 -11.91
N TRP A 48 -0.01 1.14 -11.07
CA TRP A 48 1.04 2.11 -11.39
C TRP A 48 2.44 1.56 -11.14
N PRO A 49 3.44 1.94 -11.94
CA PRO A 49 4.83 1.70 -11.60
C PRO A 49 5.23 2.57 -10.40
N VAL A 50 6.05 2.00 -9.52
CA VAL A 50 6.61 2.67 -8.35
C VAL A 50 8.13 2.56 -8.34
N SER A 51 8.77 3.32 -7.45
CA SER A 51 10.16 3.09 -7.08
C SER A 51 10.26 2.94 -5.58
N THR A 52 10.71 1.78 -5.12
CA THR A 52 10.94 1.49 -3.70
C THR A 52 12.42 1.64 -3.34
N GLY A 53 12.78 1.35 -2.10
CA GLY A 53 14.15 1.44 -1.61
C GLY A 53 15.13 0.59 -2.42
N ARG A 54 16.27 1.19 -2.80
CA ARG A 54 17.39 0.50 -3.42
C ARG A 54 18.18 -0.32 -2.39
N GLY A 55 19.18 -1.08 -2.84
CA GLY A 55 20.07 -1.85 -1.97
C GLY A 55 20.62 -1.02 -0.80
N GLY A 56 20.56 -1.56 0.40
CA GLY A 56 20.92 -0.86 1.64
C GLY A 56 19.84 0.07 2.22
N PHE A 57 18.76 0.37 1.48
CA PHE A 57 17.66 1.25 1.88
C PHE A 57 16.32 0.56 1.71
N GLY A 58 16.01 -0.41 2.56
CA GLY A 58 14.80 -1.22 2.43
C GLY A 58 13.52 -0.43 2.66
N THR A 59 12.54 -0.58 1.77
CA THR A 59 11.14 -0.23 2.08
C THR A 59 10.57 -1.30 3.01
N PRO A 60 10.02 -0.93 4.18
CA PRO A 60 9.49 -1.91 5.13
C PRO A 60 8.34 -2.71 4.49
N ALA A 61 8.36 -4.03 4.71
CA ALA A 61 7.26 -4.90 4.34
C ALA A 61 6.28 -5.02 5.51
N GLY A 62 5.01 -5.27 5.21
CA GLY A 62 3.98 -5.43 6.22
C GLY A 62 2.65 -4.80 5.83
N ARG A 63 1.77 -4.70 6.83
CA ARG A 63 0.47 -4.04 6.73
C ARG A 63 0.49 -2.77 7.57
N PHE A 64 0.14 -1.66 6.93
CA PHE A 64 0.18 -0.33 7.52
C PHE A 64 -1.15 0.40 7.28
N ARG A 65 -1.29 1.54 7.97
CA ARG A 65 -2.32 2.56 7.69
C ARG A 65 -1.62 3.90 7.51
N PRO A 66 -2.21 4.84 6.76
CA PRO A 66 -1.73 6.22 6.77
C PRO A 66 -1.74 6.77 8.20
N GLN A 67 -0.66 7.44 8.59
CA GLN A 67 -0.51 8.09 9.89
C GLN A 67 -0.79 9.58 9.81
N TRP A 68 -0.30 10.22 8.76
CA TRP A 68 -0.55 11.61 8.43
C TRP A 68 -0.23 11.87 6.95
N MET A 69 -0.68 13.02 6.45
CA MET A 69 -0.61 13.36 5.03
C MET A 69 -0.23 14.82 4.85
N ALA A 70 0.57 15.11 3.81
CA ALA A 70 0.92 16.47 3.42
C ALA A 70 0.83 16.65 1.90
N ARG A 71 0.14 17.69 1.43
CA ARG A 71 0.05 18.00 0.00
C ARG A 71 1.41 18.44 -0.55
N SER A 72 2.17 19.18 0.23
CA SER A 72 3.54 19.61 -0.05
C SER A 72 4.41 19.28 1.14
N TRP A 73 5.49 18.58 0.90
CA TRP A 73 6.49 18.23 1.91
C TRP A 73 7.86 18.19 1.30
N PHE A 74 8.89 18.49 2.11
CA PHE A 74 10.29 18.38 1.73
C PHE A 74 10.99 17.47 2.72
N SER A 75 11.82 16.57 2.22
CA SER A 75 12.55 15.63 3.06
C SER A 75 13.48 16.39 4.03
N THR A 76 13.30 16.18 5.32
CA THR A 76 14.22 16.69 6.34
C THR A 76 15.51 15.88 6.44
N ARG A 77 15.52 14.67 5.84
CA ARG A 77 16.62 13.71 5.93
C ARG A 77 17.48 13.66 4.66
N TYR A 78 16.93 14.03 3.49
CA TYR A 78 17.59 13.88 2.20
C TYR A 78 17.53 15.17 1.40
N TYR A 79 18.39 16.11 1.74
CA TYR A 79 18.70 17.33 0.96
C TYR A 79 17.47 18.19 0.59
N GLY A 80 16.44 18.23 1.42
CA GLY A 80 15.24 19.00 1.10
C GLY A 80 14.51 18.52 -0.15
N SER A 81 14.69 17.25 -0.57
CA SER A 81 14.04 16.72 -1.76
C SER A 81 12.52 16.85 -1.69
N PRO A 82 11.84 17.34 -2.75
CA PRO A 82 10.40 17.51 -2.75
C PRO A 82 9.69 16.16 -2.72
N MET A 83 8.66 16.07 -1.89
CA MET A 83 7.81 14.92 -1.69
C MET A 83 6.34 15.34 -1.82
N PRO A 84 5.85 15.72 -3.01
CA PRO A 84 4.49 16.17 -3.19
C PRO A 84 3.50 15.02 -2.94
N TYR A 85 2.34 15.36 -2.36
CA TYR A 85 1.26 14.42 -2.05
C TYR A 85 1.70 13.24 -1.17
N SER A 86 2.44 13.54 -0.11
CA SER A 86 2.97 12.56 0.83
C SER A 86 1.87 11.94 1.68
N ILE A 87 1.92 10.61 1.78
CA ILE A 87 1.11 9.78 2.68
C ILE A 87 2.11 9.00 3.54
N PHE A 88 2.33 9.46 4.76
CA PHE A 88 3.24 8.82 5.71
C PHE A 88 2.56 7.62 6.36
N PHE A 89 3.24 6.49 6.43
CA PHE A 89 2.66 5.24 6.93
C PHE A 89 3.48 4.52 8.00
N HIS A 90 4.77 4.79 8.13
CA HIS A 90 5.62 4.14 9.13
C HIS A 90 6.92 4.91 9.35
N LYS A 91 7.23 5.36 10.59
CA LYS A 91 8.53 5.92 11.01
C LYS A 91 9.18 6.88 9.99
N GLY A 92 8.40 7.76 9.38
CA GLY A 92 8.88 8.70 8.36
C GLY A 92 8.93 8.14 6.93
N TYR A 93 8.62 6.86 6.71
CA TYR A 93 8.40 6.32 5.36
C TYR A 93 7.08 6.83 4.80
N ALA A 94 7.10 7.24 3.55
CA ALA A 94 5.94 7.78 2.85
C ALA A 94 5.79 7.21 1.44
N ILE A 95 4.56 7.27 0.92
CA ILE A 95 4.25 7.20 -0.50
C ILE A 95 4.15 8.65 -0.97
N HIS A 96 4.86 9.05 -2.03
CA HIS A 96 4.86 10.43 -2.52
C HIS A 96 5.19 10.54 -4.00
N GLY A 97 4.89 11.67 -4.62
CA GLY A 97 5.30 11.98 -5.97
C GLY A 97 6.80 12.25 -6.09
N THR A 98 7.36 12.00 -7.27
CA THR A 98 8.77 12.26 -7.56
C THR A 98 8.97 12.89 -8.94
N ASN A 99 9.98 13.74 -9.08
CA ASN A 99 10.42 14.25 -10.38
C ASN A 99 11.36 13.27 -11.12
N TYR A 100 11.84 12.22 -10.44
CA TYR A 100 12.69 11.19 -11.05
C TYR A 100 11.84 10.11 -11.73
N ILE A 101 11.04 10.50 -12.71
CA ILE A 101 10.06 9.64 -13.38
C ILE A 101 10.71 8.46 -14.09
N SER A 102 11.90 8.67 -14.69
CA SER A 102 12.67 7.62 -15.37
C SER A 102 13.15 6.50 -14.44
N ARG A 103 13.07 6.67 -13.13
CA ARG A 103 13.43 5.66 -12.13
C ARG A 103 12.24 4.83 -11.64
N LEU A 104 11.03 5.15 -12.06
CA LEU A 104 9.84 4.35 -11.74
C LEU A 104 9.92 3.00 -12.47
N GLY A 105 9.46 1.94 -11.81
CA GLY A 105 9.60 0.56 -12.26
C GLY A 105 10.88 -0.14 -11.76
N GLY A 106 11.74 0.60 -11.03
CA GLY A 106 12.96 0.05 -10.41
C GLY A 106 13.22 0.60 -9.01
N PRO A 107 13.98 -0.12 -8.16
CA PRO A 107 14.33 0.33 -6.81
C PRO A 107 15.40 1.43 -6.88
N ALA A 108 15.04 2.66 -6.51
CA ALA A 108 15.95 3.80 -6.57
C ALA A 108 15.82 4.75 -5.37
N SER A 109 14.87 4.54 -4.45
CA SER A 109 14.65 5.43 -3.31
C SER A 109 15.55 5.09 -2.11
N HIS A 110 15.46 5.91 -1.06
CA HIS A 110 16.05 5.64 0.25
C HIS A 110 15.01 5.00 1.20
N GLY A 111 14.01 4.28 0.64
CA GLY A 111 13.02 3.54 1.40
C GLY A 111 11.57 4.02 1.21
N CYS A 112 11.33 5.29 0.91
CA CYS A 112 9.99 5.75 0.53
C CYS A 112 9.52 5.11 -0.79
N VAL A 113 8.22 5.09 -0.99
CA VAL A 113 7.60 4.61 -2.23
C VAL A 113 7.30 5.80 -3.12
N ARG A 114 7.98 5.88 -4.26
CA ARG A 114 7.85 6.99 -5.21
C ARG A 114 6.84 6.66 -6.30
N LEU A 115 6.02 7.64 -6.64
CA LEU A 115 5.02 7.60 -7.72
C LEU A 115 5.25 8.75 -8.71
N HIS A 116 4.69 8.61 -9.91
CA HIS A 116 4.48 9.77 -10.77
C HIS A 116 3.62 10.81 -10.02
N PRO A 117 3.91 12.13 -10.13
CA PRO A 117 3.20 13.16 -9.35
C PRO A 117 1.67 13.12 -9.52
N ALA A 118 1.18 12.89 -10.73
CA ALA A 118 -0.26 12.76 -10.99
C ALA A 118 -0.89 11.55 -10.28
N HIS A 119 -0.19 10.40 -10.24
CA HIS A 119 -0.65 9.21 -9.52
C HIS A 119 -0.63 9.42 -8.01
N ALA A 120 0.40 10.10 -7.50
CA ALA A 120 0.47 10.48 -6.09
C ALA A 120 -0.68 11.41 -5.70
N ALA A 121 -1.03 12.39 -6.54
CA ALA A 121 -2.16 13.28 -6.35
C ALA A 121 -3.49 12.51 -6.31
N THR A 122 -3.69 11.58 -7.25
CA THR A 122 -4.87 10.71 -7.29
C THR A 122 -5.00 9.88 -6.02
N LEU A 123 -3.92 9.20 -5.63
CA LEU A 123 -3.92 8.38 -4.41
C LEU A 123 -4.19 9.23 -3.15
N TYR A 124 -3.54 10.39 -3.06
CA TYR A 124 -3.74 11.34 -1.96
C TYR A 124 -5.22 11.74 -1.81
N LEU A 125 -5.89 12.05 -2.92
CA LEU A 125 -7.31 12.41 -2.92
C LEU A 125 -8.20 11.23 -2.53
N LEU A 126 -7.90 10.02 -2.99
CA LEU A 126 -8.63 8.80 -2.59
C LEU A 126 -8.53 8.57 -1.09
N VAL A 127 -7.32 8.61 -0.53
CA VAL A 127 -7.11 8.43 0.91
C VAL A 127 -7.78 9.53 1.72
N ARG A 128 -7.71 10.78 1.26
CA ARG A 128 -8.37 11.91 1.92
C ARG A 128 -9.89 11.76 1.96
N ARG A 129 -10.50 11.26 0.87
CA ARG A 129 -11.95 11.04 0.77
C ARG A 129 -12.41 9.84 1.61
N ALA A 130 -11.68 8.74 1.55
CA ALA A 130 -11.99 7.53 2.31
C ALA A 130 -11.74 7.69 3.81
N GLY A 131 -10.77 8.53 4.17
CA GLY A 131 -10.22 8.65 5.51
C GLY A 131 -9.05 7.69 5.75
N MET A 132 -8.06 8.13 6.53
CA MET A 132 -6.86 7.34 6.86
C MET A 132 -7.21 6.03 7.58
N GLY A 133 -8.22 6.05 8.46
CA GLY A 133 -8.70 4.86 9.17
C GLY A 133 -9.31 3.80 8.26
N ASN A 134 -9.87 4.21 7.12
CA ASN A 134 -10.49 3.34 6.12
C ASN A 134 -9.55 2.99 4.96
N THR A 135 -8.25 3.28 5.10
CA THR A 135 -7.23 2.98 4.11
C THR A 135 -6.25 1.96 4.68
N ALA A 136 -5.95 0.91 3.91
CA ALA A 136 -4.91 -0.05 4.22
C ALA A 136 -3.80 0.01 3.18
N ILE A 137 -2.55 -0.11 3.65
CA ILE A 137 -1.34 -0.17 2.82
C ILE A 137 -0.66 -1.49 3.10
N VAL A 138 -0.49 -2.32 2.08
CA VAL A 138 0.17 -3.62 2.18
C VAL A 138 1.39 -3.61 1.28
N ILE A 139 2.55 -3.82 1.86
CA ILE A 139 3.84 -3.84 1.16
C ILE A 139 4.42 -5.23 1.26
N GLY A 140 4.64 -5.86 0.13
CA GLY A 140 5.17 -7.21 0.02
C GLY A 140 6.19 -7.33 -1.09
N GLY A 141 6.52 -8.58 -1.44
CA GLY A 141 7.55 -8.91 -2.42
C GLY A 141 8.96 -8.80 -1.82
N GLY A 142 9.88 -9.65 -2.29
CA GLY A 142 11.31 -9.54 -2.01
C GLY A 142 11.90 -8.31 -2.68
N HIS A 143 13.19 -8.02 -2.42
CA HIS A 143 13.95 -7.12 -3.29
C HIS A 143 13.94 -7.72 -4.71
N PRO A 144 13.79 -6.92 -5.80
CA PRO A 144 14.00 -7.45 -7.14
C PRO A 144 15.35 -8.16 -7.14
N ALA A 145 15.35 -9.45 -7.44
CA ALA A 145 16.60 -10.17 -7.59
C ALA A 145 17.38 -9.44 -8.68
N ILE A 146 18.58 -8.94 -8.35
CA ILE A 146 19.54 -8.55 -9.37
C ILE A 146 19.67 -9.81 -10.22
N ALA A 147 19.22 -9.75 -11.47
CA ALA A 147 19.31 -10.86 -12.39
C ALA A 147 20.80 -11.22 -12.50
N ARG A 148 21.24 -12.20 -11.71
CA ARG A 148 22.57 -12.80 -11.86
C ARG A 148 22.51 -13.48 -13.22
N LYS A 149 23.12 -12.84 -14.21
CA LYS A 149 23.40 -13.44 -15.51
C LYS A 149 24.16 -14.73 -15.22
N ARG A 150 23.44 -15.85 -15.25
CA ARG A 150 24.07 -17.17 -15.19
C ARG A 150 24.91 -17.30 -16.46
N THR A 151 26.18 -16.98 -16.35
CA THR A 151 27.17 -17.45 -17.33
C THR A 151 27.12 -18.97 -17.27
N ARG A 152 26.46 -19.58 -18.26
CA ARG A 152 26.60 -21.00 -18.54
C ARG A 152 28.05 -21.16 -18.96
N SER A 153 28.87 -21.66 -18.05
CA SER A 153 30.13 -22.28 -18.41
C SER A 153 29.79 -23.49 -19.27
N ALA A 154 30.02 -23.35 -20.57
CA ALA A 154 30.00 -24.48 -21.48
C ALA A 154 31.24 -25.32 -21.11
N SER A 155 31.00 -26.44 -20.45
CA SER A 155 31.98 -27.51 -20.36
C SER A 155 32.03 -28.20 -21.72
N THR A 156 33.08 -27.92 -22.45
CA THR A 156 33.44 -28.69 -23.65
C THR A 156 34.28 -29.86 -23.16
N ASN A 157 33.77 -31.03 -23.41
CA ASN A 157 34.52 -32.27 -23.32
C ASN A 157 34.81 -32.73 -24.73
#